data_908750ca02f8d0bb0137d1887ea82f66
#
_entry.id   908750ca02f8d0bb0137d1887ea82f66
#
_cell.length_a   1.000
_cell.length_b   1.000
_cell.length_c   1.000
_cell.angle_alpha   90.00
_cell.angle_beta   90.00
_cell.angle_gamma   90.00
#
_symmetry.space_group_name_H-M   'P 1'
#
loop_
_entity.id
_entity.type
_entity.pdbx_description
1 polymer ?
#
loop_
_entity_poly.entity_id
_entity_poly.type
_entity_poly.pdbx_seq_one_letter_code
_entity_poly.pdbx_strand_id
1 'polypeptide(L)'
;MLRFLRVNTVNKEWSEQNKTMQGRLKKKETFSSGIETLFQLRKELMQQMTLFKNELSVQDFSAMPYPNAKGYHSKTIAYSLWHIFRIEDIAAHTLIADDEQVFFKNNHQRRIGSPIITTGNELCGKEISEFSEMLSVAALYDYICEVYHSTEDLLKKLSFEDMKTKVSAQKRDVLEALKVVSSDENANWLIEYWCTKDIRGLIQMPFSRHWIMHTEACLRIRDKLIK
;
A
#
# COMPACT_ATOMS: atom_id res chain seq x y z
N MET A 1 -25.89 -13.69 6.69
CA MET A 1 -25.62 -14.47 5.48
C MET A 1 -25.31 -13.63 4.25
N LEU A 2 -26.02 -12.56 3.94
CA LEU A 2 -25.78 -11.65 2.81
C LEU A 2 -24.42 -10.86 2.86
N ARG A 3 -23.88 -10.56 4.04
CA ARG A 3 -22.58 -9.84 4.20
C ARG A 3 -21.36 -10.68 3.81
N PHE A 4 -21.34 -11.98 4.17
CA PHE A 4 -20.24 -12.90 3.83
C PHE A 4 -20.13 -13.19 2.33
N LEU A 5 -21.25 -13.26 1.63
CA LEU A 5 -21.27 -13.42 0.17
C LEU A 5 -20.72 -12.21 -0.55
N ARG A 6 -20.89 -10.99 0.00
CA ARG A 6 -20.33 -9.76 -0.58
C ARG A 6 -18.80 -9.72 -0.56
N VAL A 7 -18.14 -10.09 0.55
CA VAL A 7 -16.67 -10.04 0.65
C VAL A 7 -16.00 -10.94 -0.39
N ASN A 8 -16.43 -12.19 -0.51
CA ASN A 8 -15.86 -13.12 -1.49
C ASN A 8 -16.11 -12.70 -2.94
N THR A 9 -17.24 -12.05 -3.23
CA THR A 9 -17.56 -11.57 -4.59
C THR A 9 -16.69 -10.37 -4.95
N VAL A 10 -16.57 -9.39 -4.07
CA VAL A 10 -15.75 -8.18 -4.26
C VAL A 10 -14.28 -8.53 -4.46
N ASN A 11 -13.73 -9.46 -3.68
CA ASN A 11 -12.35 -9.91 -3.82
C ASN A 11 -12.06 -10.54 -5.18
N LYS A 12 -13.01 -11.31 -5.71
CA LYS A 12 -12.90 -11.89 -7.05
C LYS A 12 -12.91 -10.80 -8.13
N GLU A 13 -13.77 -9.81 -7.98
CA GLU A 13 -13.88 -8.66 -8.90
C GLU A 13 -12.58 -7.85 -8.94
N TRP A 14 -11.98 -7.51 -7.80
CA TRP A 14 -10.68 -6.82 -7.75
C TRP A 14 -9.55 -7.62 -8.38
N SER A 15 -9.53 -8.94 -8.17
CA SER A 15 -8.53 -9.80 -8.80
C SER A 15 -8.68 -9.86 -10.31
N GLU A 16 -9.92 -9.87 -10.83
CA GLU A 16 -10.18 -9.84 -12.28
C GLU A 16 -9.88 -8.44 -12.88
N GLN A 17 -10.22 -7.36 -12.19
CA GLN A 17 -9.83 -6.01 -12.60
C GLN A 17 -8.31 -5.87 -12.67
N ASN A 18 -7.58 -6.37 -11.64
CA ASN A 18 -6.13 -6.35 -11.62
C ASN A 18 -5.51 -7.14 -12.79
N LYS A 19 -6.03 -8.32 -13.11
CA LYS A 19 -5.57 -9.09 -14.30
C LYS A 19 -5.84 -8.32 -15.59
N THR A 20 -7.00 -7.73 -15.73
CA THR A 20 -7.39 -6.92 -16.88
C THR A 20 -6.46 -5.73 -17.06
N MET A 21 -6.21 -4.99 -16.00
CA MET A 21 -5.27 -3.86 -15.96
C MET A 21 -3.87 -4.33 -16.40
N GLN A 22 -3.33 -5.40 -15.80
CA GLN A 22 -2.01 -5.93 -16.14
C GLN A 22 -1.90 -6.34 -17.63
N GLY A 23 -2.96 -6.92 -18.17
CA GLY A 23 -3.02 -7.27 -19.60
C GLY A 23 -2.99 -6.05 -20.51
N ARG A 24 -3.77 -5.02 -20.16
CA ARG A 24 -3.89 -3.76 -20.92
C ARG A 24 -2.61 -2.93 -20.89
N LEU A 25 -1.90 -2.87 -19.79
CA LEU A 25 -0.63 -2.14 -19.66
C LEU A 25 0.52 -2.71 -20.49
N LYS A 26 0.36 -3.91 -21.06
CA LYS A 26 1.40 -4.54 -21.91
C LYS A 26 1.38 -4.08 -23.37
N LYS A 27 0.31 -3.42 -23.82
CA LYS A 27 0.09 -3.05 -25.22
C LYS A 27 -0.19 -1.55 -25.33
N LYS A 28 0.41 -0.91 -26.34
CA LYS A 28 0.28 0.53 -26.56
C LYS A 28 -1.19 0.93 -26.80
N GLU A 29 -1.90 0.14 -27.59
CA GLU A 29 -3.29 0.38 -28.01
C GLU A 29 -4.27 0.32 -26.83
N THR A 30 -3.94 -0.40 -25.77
CA THR A 30 -4.80 -0.56 -24.58
C THR A 30 -4.24 0.09 -23.32
N PHE A 31 -3.13 0.79 -23.43
CA PHE A 31 -2.44 1.38 -22.27
C PHE A 31 -3.34 2.36 -21.50
N SER A 32 -3.97 3.31 -22.20
CA SER A 32 -4.87 4.29 -21.56
C SER A 32 -5.99 3.59 -20.79
N SER A 33 -6.65 2.61 -21.39
CA SER A 33 -7.71 1.85 -20.73
C SER A 33 -7.17 0.96 -19.57
N GLY A 34 -5.87 0.64 -19.60
CA GLY A 34 -5.17 -0.02 -18.50
C GLY A 34 -5.01 0.91 -17.29
N ILE A 35 -4.62 2.15 -17.51
CA ILE A 35 -4.52 3.19 -16.49
C ILE A 35 -5.89 3.52 -15.91
N GLU A 36 -6.92 3.66 -16.73
CA GLU A 36 -8.30 3.85 -16.27
C GLU A 36 -8.78 2.70 -15.38
N THR A 37 -8.47 1.46 -15.75
CA THR A 37 -8.79 0.28 -14.94
C THR A 37 -8.04 0.30 -13.60
N LEU A 38 -6.78 0.75 -13.58
CA LEU A 38 -6.01 0.93 -12.36
C LEU A 38 -6.66 1.96 -11.44
N PHE A 39 -7.04 3.13 -11.96
CA PHE A 39 -7.71 4.17 -11.18
C PHE A 39 -9.06 3.70 -10.62
N GLN A 40 -9.84 2.97 -11.40
CA GLN A 40 -11.10 2.41 -10.90
C GLN A 40 -10.87 1.41 -9.75
N LEU A 41 -9.91 0.49 -9.89
CA LEU A 41 -9.53 -0.46 -8.85
C LEU A 41 -9.06 0.26 -7.58
N ARG A 42 -8.18 1.25 -7.71
CA ARG A 42 -7.67 2.04 -6.58
C ARG A 42 -8.78 2.80 -5.86
N LYS A 43 -9.70 3.41 -6.63
CA LYS A 43 -10.87 4.10 -6.09
C LYS A 43 -11.75 3.17 -5.25
N GLU A 44 -12.03 1.97 -5.74
CA GLU A 44 -12.84 0.99 -5.01
C GLU A 44 -12.16 0.53 -3.72
N LEU A 45 -10.85 0.24 -3.78
CA LEU A 45 -10.06 -0.13 -2.60
C LEU A 45 -10.00 1.02 -1.59
N MET A 46 -9.79 2.26 -2.04
CA MET A 46 -9.78 3.44 -1.18
C MET A 46 -11.14 3.68 -0.50
N GLN A 47 -12.24 3.42 -1.21
CA GLN A 47 -13.58 3.46 -0.61
C GLN A 47 -13.72 2.45 0.55
N GLN A 48 -13.21 1.22 0.40
CA GLN A 48 -13.23 0.24 1.49
C GLN A 48 -12.38 0.70 2.69
N MET A 49 -11.19 1.23 2.44
CA MET A 49 -10.33 1.76 3.51
C MET A 49 -11.00 2.94 4.24
N THR A 50 -11.72 3.80 3.52
CA THR A 50 -12.48 4.91 4.11
C THR A 50 -13.65 4.42 4.97
N LEU A 51 -14.31 3.32 4.58
CA LEU A 51 -15.39 2.73 5.39
C LEU A 51 -14.91 2.26 6.75
N PHE A 52 -13.68 1.77 6.89
CA PHE A 52 -13.13 1.38 8.20
C PHE A 52 -13.18 2.54 9.20
N LYS A 53 -12.88 3.76 8.75
CA LYS A 53 -12.94 4.97 9.60
C LYS A 53 -14.34 5.25 10.15
N ASN A 54 -15.37 4.87 9.42
CA ASN A 54 -16.76 5.11 9.79
C ASN A 54 -17.39 3.96 10.59
N GLU A 55 -16.84 2.75 10.44
CA GLU A 55 -17.41 1.53 11.02
C GLU A 55 -16.72 1.08 12.31
N LEU A 56 -15.49 1.55 12.56
CA LEU A 56 -14.63 1.09 13.64
C LEU A 56 -14.30 2.20 14.63
N SER A 57 -14.12 1.84 15.88
CA SER A 57 -13.53 2.73 16.90
C SER A 57 -12.02 2.85 16.69
N VAL A 58 -11.41 3.88 17.30
CA VAL A 58 -9.94 4.07 17.21
C VAL A 58 -9.18 2.86 17.76
N GLN A 59 -9.69 2.23 18.82
CA GLN A 59 -9.10 1.04 19.43
C GLN A 59 -9.12 -0.18 18.51
N ASP A 60 -10.12 -0.30 17.66
CA ASP A 60 -10.24 -1.41 16.70
C ASP A 60 -9.13 -1.39 15.65
N PHE A 61 -8.54 -0.22 15.36
CA PHE A 61 -7.45 -0.08 14.39
C PHE A 61 -6.15 -0.74 14.85
N SER A 62 -5.90 -0.85 16.15
CA SER A 62 -4.72 -1.56 16.72
C SER A 62 -5.04 -3.00 17.15
N ALA A 63 -6.30 -3.43 17.05
CA ALA A 63 -6.69 -4.79 17.42
C ALA A 63 -6.10 -5.84 16.47
N MET A 64 -5.66 -6.97 17.04
CA MET A 64 -5.09 -8.12 16.31
C MET A 64 -5.91 -9.39 16.61
N PRO A 65 -7.10 -9.55 16.00
CA PRO A 65 -8.01 -10.67 16.32
C PRO A 65 -7.50 -12.03 15.84
N TYR A 66 -6.46 -12.07 15.02
CA TYR A 66 -5.86 -13.29 14.46
C TYR A 66 -4.34 -13.36 14.70
N PRO A 67 -3.84 -13.32 15.96
CA PRO A 67 -2.39 -13.19 16.24
C PRO A 67 -1.57 -14.37 15.72
N ASN A 68 -2.17 -15.55 15.62
CA ASN A 68 -1.50 -16.78 15.16
C ASN A 68 -1.74 -17.10 13.67
N ALA A 69 -2.42 -16.22 12.92
CA ALA A 69 -2.61 -16.41 11.49
C ALA A 69 -1.30 -16.20 10.74
N LYS A 70 -1.21 -16.78 9.53
CA LYS A 70 -0.06 -16.56 8.64
C LYS A 70 -0.31 -15.40 7.67
N GLY A 71 0.76 -14.73 7.27
CA GLY A 71 0.74 -13.69 6.25
C GLY A 71 0.03 -12.41 6.70
N TYR A 72 -0.82 -11.88 5.84
CA TYR A 72 -1.46 -10.56 6.03
C TYR A 72 -2.51 -10.52 7.15
N HIS A 73 -3.02 -11.66 7.59
CA HIS A 73 -4.10 -11.73 8.59
C HIS A 73 -3.63 -11.55 10.02
N SER A 74 -2.35 -11.79 10.32
CA SER A 74 -1.73 -11.55 11.62
C SER A 74 -1.24 -10.11 11.77
N LYS A 75 -2.02 -9.16 11.29
CA LYS A 75 -1.71 -7.74 11.32
C LYS A 75 -2.88 -6.97 11.94
N THR A 76 -2.69 -5.68 12.13
CA THR A 76 -3.75 -4.75 12.51
C THR A 76 -4.20 -3.96 11.29
N ILE A 77 -5.34 -3.26 11.39
CA ILE A 77 -5.82 -2.38 10.32
C ILE A 77 -4.89 -1.16 10.20
N ALA A 78 -4.50 -0.52 11.31
CA ALA A 78 -3.63 0.65 11.29
C ALA A 78 -2.27 0.35 10.66
N TYR A 79 -1.62 -0.76 11.06
CA TYR A 79 -0.37 -1.20 10.44
C TYR A 79 -0.55 -1.43 8.94
N SER A 80 -1.59 -2.17 8.53
CA SER A 80 -1.80 -2.52 7.13
C SER A 80 -2.01 -1.28 6.25
N LEU A 81 -2.80 -0.32 6.71
CA LEU A 81 -3.00 0.95 6.02
C LEU A 81 -1.70 1.76 5.94
N TRP A 82 -1.00 1.92 7.06
CA TRP A 82 0.28 2.62 7.09
C TRP A 82 1.29 1.95 6.15
N HIS A 83 1.44 0.63 6.21
CA HIS A 83 2.35 -0.15 5.40
C HIS A 83 2.09 -0.05 3.89
N ILE A 84 0.81 -0.12 3.47
CA ILE A 84 0.43 0.06 2.06
C ILE A 84 0.98 1.38 1.55
N PHE A 85 0.69 2.48 2.26
CA PHE A 85 1.01 3.81 1.78
C PHE A 85 2.47 4.21 1.98
N ARG A 86 3.18 3.64 2.98
CA ARG A 86 4.64 3.79 3.06
C ARG A 86 5.34 3.14 1.86
N ILE A 87 4.96 1.93 1.49
CA ILE A 87 5.49 1.24 0.31
C ILE A 87 5.16 2.02 -0.97
N GLU A 88 3.94 2.51 -1.09
CA GLU A 88 3.54 3.30 -2.25
C GLU A 88 4.30 4.62 -2.36
N ASP A 89 4.41 5.37 -1.29
CA ASP A 89 5.11 6.65 -1.22
C ASP A 89 6.59 6.49 -1.63
N ILE A 90 7.28 5.49 -1.09
CA ILE A 90 8.65 5.17 -1.48
C ILE A 90 8.74 4.82 -2.98
N ALA A 91 7.86 3.96 -3.46
CA ALA A 91 7.88 3.53 -4.85
C ALA A 91 7.53 4.67 -5.82
N ALA A 92 6.55 5.49 -5.50
CA ALA A 92 6.13 6.62 -6.32
C ALA A 92 7.20 7.73 -6.37
N HIS A 93 7.63 8.19 -5.21
CA HIS A 93 8.47 9.37 -5.09
C HIS A 93 9.95 9.06 -5.21
N THR A 94 10.48 8.07 -4.49
CA THR A 94 11.90 7.74 -4.55
C THR A 94 12.27 7.01 -5.84
N LEU A 95 11.45 6.03 -6.28
CA LEU A 95 11.84 5.15 -7.38
C LEU A 95 11.41 5.66 -8.76
N ILE A 96 10.26 6.31 -8.89
CA ILE A 96 9.69 6.74 -10.18
C ILE A 96 9.87 8.24 -10.39
N ALA A 97 9.33 9.09 -9.50
CA ALA A 97 9.33 10.54 -9.67
C ALA A 97 10.68 11.18 -9.40
N ASP A 98 11.55 10.54 -8.62
CA ASP A 98 12.84 11.07 -8.16
C ASP A 98 12.70 12.38 -7.36
N ASP A 99 11.70 12.43 -6.49
CA ASP A 99 11.40 13.57 -5.63
C ASP A 99 11.21 13.15 -4.17
N GLU A 100 10.93 14.12 -3.30
CA GLU A 100 10.78 13.89 -1.86
C GLU A 100 9.46 13.17 -1.57
N GLN A 101 9.54 12.11 -0.73
CA GLN A 101 8.38 11.37 -0.25
C GLN A 101 7.42 12.29 0.51
N VAL A 102 6.12 12.09 0.30
CA VAL A 102 5.04 12.81 1.00
C VAL A 102 5.20 12.71 2.52
N PHE A 103 5.66 11.55 3.00
CA PHE A 103 5.92 11.27 4.41
C PHE A 103 6.85 12.28 5.09
N PHE A 104 7.89 12.71 4.39
CA PHE A 104 8.86 13.69 4.89
C PHE A 104 8.44 15.12 4.57
N LYS A 105 8.07 15.39 3.32
CA LYS A 105 7.73 16.72 2.81
C LYS A 105 6.70 17.44 3.69
N ASN A 106 5.67 16.73 4.16
CA ASN A 106 4.56 17.29 4.94
C ASN A 106 4.63 16.89 6.43
N ASN A 107 5.80 16.43 6.88
CA ASN A 107 6.07 16.06 8.27
C ASN A 107 5.06 15.02 8.81
N HIS A 108 4.61 14.11 7.95
CA HIS A 108 3.62 13.09 8.33
C HIS A 108 4.16 12.14 9.39
N GLN A 109 5.47 11.85 9.42
CA GLN A 109 6.05 11.04 10.49
C GLN A 109 5.64 11.55 11.87
N ARG A 110 5.85 12.85 12.14
CA ARG A 110 5.51 13.46 13.43
C ARG A 110 4.01 13.55 13.64
N ARG A 111 3.24 13.91 12.61
CA ARG A 111 1.78 14.07 12.69
C ARG A 111 1.10 12.75 13.01
N ILE A 112 1.55 11.65 12.38
CA ILE A 112 1.05 10.30 12.62
C ILE A 112 1.53 9.75 13.96
N GLY A 113 2.67 10.21 14.47
CA GLY A 113 3.34 9.65 15.65
C GLY A 113 4.12 8.36 15.32
N SER A 114 4.52 8.17 14.06
CA SER A 114 5.25 6.96 13.66
C SER A 114 6.67 6.95 14.25
N PRO A 115 7.04 5.93 15.06
CA PRO A 115 8.38 5.79 15.60
C PRO A 115 9.41 5.32 14.56
N ILE A 116 8.95 4.83 13.42
CA ILE A 116 9.80 4.33 12.33
C ILE A 116 9.51 5.07 11.03
N ILE A 117 10.51 5.08 10.15
CA ILE A 117 10.42 5.65 8.79
C ILE A 117 10.44 4.57 7.70
N THR A 118 10.66 3.35 8.09
CA THR A 118 10.77 2.17 7.23
C THR A 118 9.41 1.72 6.71
N THR A 119 9.37 0.60 6.01
CA THR A 119 8.13 -0.03 5.54
C THR A 119 7.40 -0.83 6.63
N GLY A 120 8.04 -1.08 7.78
CA GLY A 120 7.50 -1.91 8.86
C GLY A 120 7.55 -3.41 8.60
N ASN A 121 8.21 -3.87 7.53
CA ASN A 121 8.35 -5.30 7.24
C ASN A 121 9.11 -6.05 8.36
N GLU A 122 9.96 -5.35 9.10
CA GLU A 122 10.70 -5.85 10.26
C GLU A 122 9.82 -6.15 11.47
N LEU A 123 8.65 -5.52 11.56
CA LEU A 123 7.77 -5.68 12.72
C LEU A 123 7.04 -7.03 12.69
N CYS A 124 7.03 -7.72 13.83
CA CYS A 124 6.38 -9.02 13.96
C CYS A 124 5.58 -9.15 15.27
N GLY A 125 4.61 -10.05 15.26
CA GLY A 125 3.84 -10.39 16.45
C GLY A 125 3.27 -9.17 17.18
N LYS A 126 3.59 -9.03 18.46
CA LYS A 126 3.11 -7.96 19.34
C LYS A 126 3.61 -6.57 18.95
N GLU A 127 4.79 -6.45 18.34
CA GLU A 127 5.36 -5.17 17.89
C GLU A 127 4.42 -4.44 16.92
N ILE A 128 3.64 -5.18 16.13
CA ILE A 128 2.68 -4.62 15.18
C ILE A 128 1.52 -3.93 15.89
N SER A 129 0.98 -4.53 16.97
CA SER A 129 -0.09 -3.89 17.73
C SER A 129 0.43 -2.70 18.53
N GLU A 130 1.60 -2.83 19.17
CA GLU A 130 2.26 -1.74 19.90
C GLU A 130 2.57 -0.55 18.99
N PHE A 131 3.10 -0.81 17.80
CA PHE A 131 3.28 0.21 16.76
C PHE A 131 1.95 0.88 16.39
N SER A 132 0.90 0.09 16.17
CA SER A 132 -0.41 0.59 15.76
C SER A 132 -1.09 1.46 16.82
N GLU A 133 -0.88 1.17 18.11
CA GLU A 133 -1.37 1.95 19.24
C GLU A 133 -0.75 3.35 19.33
N MET A 134 0.47 3.51 18.80
CA MET A 134 1.16 4.81 18.77
C MET A 134 0.64 5.74 17.66
N LEU A 135 -0.04 5.20 16.64
CA LEU A 135 -0.42 5.97 15.47
C LEU A 135 -1.70 6.78 15.69
N SER A 136 -1.67 8.06 15.34
CA SER A 136 -2.88 8.87 15.16
C SER A 136 -3.63 8.42 13.92
N VAL A 137 -4.76 7.75 14.09
CA VAL A 137 -5.61 7.28 12.98
C VAL A 137 -6.05 8.44 12.08
N ALA A 138 -6.40 9.59 12.65
CA ALA A 138 -6.80 10.76 11.87
C ALA A 138 -5.66 11.26 10.96
N ALA A 139 -4.45 11.45 11.51
CA ALA A 139 -3.29 11.89 10.74
C ALA A 139 -2.81 10.82 9.75
N LEU A 140 -3.01 9.54 10.06
CA LEU A 140 -2.75 8.44 9.12
C LEU A 140 -3.63 8.56 7.87
N TYR A 141 -4.92 8.87 8.02
CA TYR A 141 -5.81 9.08 6.87
C TYR A 141 -5.46 10.34 6.07
N ASP A 142 -4.96 11.42 6.71
CA ASP A 142 -4.44 12.58 5.97
C ASP A 142 -3.28 12.17 5.06
N TYR A 143 -2.31 11.43 5.61
CA TYR A 143 -1.18 10.88 4.85
C TYR A 143 -1.63 9.97 3.70
N ILE A 144 -2.55 9.05 3.98
CA ILE A 144 -3.13 8.15 2.98
C ILE A 144 -3.72 8.94 1.81
N CYS A 145 -4.52 9.97 2.09
CA CYS A 145 -5.13 10.80 1.06
C CYS A 145 -4.09 11.54 0.22
N GLU A 146 -3.06 12.11 0.86
CA GLU A 146 -2.01 12.84 0.14
C GLU A 146 -1.19 11.90 -0.77
N VAL A 147 -0.76 10.73 -0.28
CA VAL A 147 -0.05 9.74 -1.11
C VAL A 147 -0.93 9.25 -2.25
N TYR A 148 -2.20 8.93 -1.97
CA TYR A 148 -3.15 8.49 -2.99
C TYR A 148 -3.24 9.48 -4.15
N HIS A 149 -3.46 10.76 -3.87
CA HIS A 149 -3.58 11.78 -4.90
C HIS A 149 -2.25 12.05 -5.61
N SER A 150 -1.15 12.13 -4.87
CA SER A 150 0.18 12.34 -5.44
C SER A 150 0.59 11.22 -6.40
N THR A 151 0.32 9.95 -6.02
CA THR A 151 0.56 8.81 -6.91
C THR A 151 -0.34 8.83 -8.14
N GLU A 152 -1.63 9.18 -8.01
CA GLU A 152 -2.50 9.30 -9.18
C GLU A 152 -2.03 10.39 -10.14
N ASP A 153 -1.55 11.53 -9.63
CA ASP A 153 -1.02 12.61 -10.46
C ASP A 153 0.29 12.22 -11.16
N LEU A 154 1.12 11.39 -10.51
CA LEU A 154 2.27 10.77 -11.13
C LEU A 154 1.84 9.82 -12.26
N LEU A 155 0.93 8.90 -11.98
CA LEU A 155 0.47 7.88 -12.93
C LEU A 155 -0.19 8.48 -14.19
N LYS A 156 -0.89 9.61 -14.06
CA LYS A 156 -1.47 10.36 -15.20
C LYS A 156 -0.42 10.90 -16.17
N LYS A 157 0.79 11.15 -15.71
CA LYS A 157 1.90 11.69 -16.52
C LYS A 157 2.68 10.61 -17.25
N LEU A 158 2.53 9.34 -16.86
CA LEU A 158 3.28 8.23 -17.46
C LEU A 158 2.72 7.88 -18.84
N SER A 159 3.62 7.63 -19.77
CA SER A 159 3.35 7.11 -21.11
C SER A 159 3.53 5.58 -21.16
N PHE A 160 3.12 4.98 -22.27
CA PHE A 160 3.38 3.56 -22.52
C PHE A 160 4.88 3.26 -22.60
N GLU A 161 5.66 4.17 -23.14
CA GLU A 161 7.11 4.07 -23.29
C GLU A 161 7.81 3.99 -21.93
N ASP A 162 7.32 4.74 -20.93
CA ASP A 162 7.87 4.74 -19.58
C ASP A 162 7.71 3.37 -18.87
N MET A 163 6.74 2.57 -19.28
CA MET A 163 6.47 1.27 -18.63
C MET A 163 7.65 0.31 -18.63
N LYS A 164 8.58 0.46 -19.56
CA LYS A 164 9.80 -0.36 -19.68
C LYS A 164 11.02 0.24 -19.02
N THR A 165 10.91 1.47 -18.51
CA THR A 165 11.99 2.14 -17.80
C THR A 165 12.27 1.39 -16.50
N LYS A 166 13.49 0.89 -16.38
CA LYS A 166 13.93 0.18 -15.18
C LYS A 166 14.27 1.15 -14.07
N VAL A 167 14.05 0.75 -12.84
CA VAL A 167 14.60 1.42 -11.67
C VAL A 167 16.12 1.48 -11.84
N SER A 168 16.71 2.66 -11.72
CA SER A 168 18.15 2.83 -11.92
C SER A 168 18.95 2.18 -10.78
N ALA A 169 20.18 1.73 -11.07
CA ALA A 169 21.05 1.13 -10.06
C ALA A 169 21.34 2.09 -8.88
N GLN A 170 21.41 3.37 -9.14
CA GLN A 170 21.63 4.42 -8.13
C GLN A 170 20.50 4.50 -7.09
N LYS A 171 19.29 4.02 -7.44
CA LYS A 171 18.17 4.02 -6.50
C LYS A 171 18.37 3.08 -5.32
N ARG A 172 19.21 2.06 -5.46
CA ARG A 172 19.64 1.22 -4.32
C ARG A 172 20.34 2.09 -3.27
N ASP A 173 21.36 2.84 -3.68
CA ASP A 173 22.15 3.69 -2.79
C ASP A 173 21.26 4.76 -2.13
N VAL A 174 20.29 5.31 -2.89
CA VAL A 174 19.31 6.27 -2.35
C VAL A 174 18.43 5.65 -1.28
N LEU A 175 17.86 4.44 -1.52
CA LEU A 175 17.04 3.75 -0.53
C LEU A 175 17.82 3.43 0.76
N GLU A 176 19.07 2.97 0.61
CA GLU A 176 19.95 2.66 1.74
C GLU A 176 20.34 3.93 2.52
N ALA A 177 20.66 5.03 1.82
CA ALA A 177 20.98 6.31 2.45
C ALA A 177 19.79 6.91 3.21
N LEU A 178 18.58 6.80 2.66
CA LEU A 178 17.36 7.27 3.29
C LEU A 178 16.91 6.37 4.46
N LYS A 179 17.42 5.14 4.56
CA LYS A 179 17.04 4.14 5.58
C LYS A 179 15.54 3.86 5.66
N VAL A 180 14.85 3.97 4.51
CA VAL A 180 13.39 3.77 4.42
C VAL A 180 13.00 2.29 4.27
N VAL A 181 13.98 1.41 4.17
CA VAL A 181 13.85 -0.04 4.30
C VAL A 181 14.78 -0.49 5.42
N SER A 182 14.27 -1.28 6.35
CA SER A 182 15.08 -1.84 7.44
C SER A 182 16.12 -2.82 6.91
N SER A 183 17.28 -2.88 7.58
CA SER A 183 18.33 -3.89 7.32
C SER A 183 17.98 -5.28 7.84
N ASP A 184 16.87 -5.44 8.55
CA ASP A 184 16.37 -6.73 9.02
C ASP A 184 16.13 -7.69 7.85
N GLU A 185 16.37 -8.98 8.06
CA GLU A 185 16.21 -10.02 7.03
C GLU A 185 14.78 -10.13 6.48
N ASN A 186 13.77 -9.78 7.30
CA ASN A 186 12.38 -9.75 6.89
C ASN A 186 12.02 -8.53 6.00
N ALA A 187 12.91 -7.54 5.90
CA ALA A 187 12.66 -6.29 5.20
C ALA A 187 13.63 -6.02 4.05
N ASN A 188 14.93 -6.32 4.20
CA ASN A 188 16.00 -5.89 3.30
C ASN A 188 15.85 -6.42 1.86
N TRP A 189 15.21 -7.58 1.68
CA TRP A 189 14.90 -8.17 0.38
C TRP A 189 14.09 -7.22 -0.53
N LEU A 190 13.41 -6.25 0.05
CA LEU A 190 12.54 -5.32 -0.66
C LEU A 190 13.32 -4.37 -1.57
N ILE A 191 14.55 -4.00 -1.16
CA ILE A 191 15.46 -3.18 -1.97
C ILE A 191 15.79 -3.91 -3.28
N GLU A 192 16.22 -5.18 -3.19
CA GLU A 192 16.52 -5.99 -4.37
C GLU A 192 15.27 -6.18 -5.23
N TYR A 193 14.14 -6.48 -4.60
CA TYR A 193 12.89 -6.66 -5.29
C TYR A 193 12.52 -5.43 -6.13
N TRP A 194 12.59 -4.22 -5.58
CA TRP A 194 12.27 -2.99 -6.30
C TRP A 194 13.30 -2.64 -7.37
N CYS A 195 14.60 -2.73 -7.06
CA CYS A 195 15.66 -2.37 -7.99
C CYS A 195 15.77 -3.29 -9.22
N THR A 196 15.09 -4.44 -9.22
CA THR A 196 14.98 -5.33 -10.39
C THR A 196 13.76 -5.02 -11.27
N LYS A 197 12.86 -4.12 -10.85
CA LYS A 197 11.61 -3.84 -11.57
C LYS A 197 11.79 -2.75 -12.63
N ASP A 198 10.87 -2.76 -13.58
CA ASP A 198 10.49 -1.62 -14.40
C ASP A 198 9.29 -0.89 -13.77
N ILE A 199 8.94 0.29 -14.28
CA ILE A 199 7.79 1.07 -13.79
C ILE A 199 6.50 0.26 -13.84
N ARG A 200 6.29 -0.56 -14.88
CA ARG A 200 5.12 -1.45 -14.95
C ARG A 200 5.10 -2.47 -13.81
N GLY A 201 6.25 -3.04 -13.45
CA GLY A 201 6.37 -3.95 -12.30
C GLY A 201 6.03 -3.29 -10.98
N LEU A 202 6.41 -2.01 -10.80
CA LEU A 202 6.03 -1.21 -9.63
C LEU A 202 4.52 -0.94 -9.61
N ILE A 203 3.90 -0.63 -10.76
CA ILE A 203 2.44 -0.46 -10.86
C ILE A 203 1.72 -1.76 -10.49
N GLN A 204 2.22 -2.90 -10.95
CA GLN A 204 1.57 -4.20 -10.74
C GLN A 204 1.62 -4.72 -9.31
N MET A 205 2.50 -4.23 -8.47
CA MET A 205 2.61 -4.67 -7.08
C MET A 205 2.35 -3.54 -6.09
N PRO A 206 3.22 -2.55 -5.87
CA PRO A 206 2.97 -1.49 -4.90
C PRO A 206 1.64 -0.75 -5.07
N PHE A 207 1.22 -0.47 -6.31
CA PHE A 207 0.06 0.38 -6.57
C PHE A 207 -1.24 -0.35 -6.85
N SER A 208 -1.23 -1.70 -6.85
CA SER A 208 -2.44 -2.48 -7.13
C SER A 208 -2.54 -3.77 -6.31
N ARG A 209 -1.77 -4.83 -6.63
CA ARG A 209 -1.91 -6.12 -5.96
C ARG A 209 -1.66 -6.06 -4.45
N HIS A 210 -0.68 -5.28 -4.01
CA HIS A 210 -0.36 -5.07 -2.60
C HIS A 210 -1.55 -4.50 -1.83
N TRP A 211 -2.22 -3.51 -2.42
CA TRP A 211 -3.44 -2.95 -1.86
C TRP A 211 -4.55 -3.99 -1.69
N ILE A 212 -4.80 -4.80 -2.72
CA ILE A 212 -5.82 -5.86 -2.68
C ILE A 212 -5.57 -6.79 -1.50
N MET A 213 -4.35 -7.32 -1.37
CA MET A 213 -4.01 -8.31 -0.35
C MET A 213 -4.20 -7.78 1.07
N HIS A 214 -3.74 -6.57 1.34
CA HIS A 214 -3.89 -5.95 2.65
C HIS A 214 -5.33 -5.51 2.94
N THR A 215 -6.05 -4.97 1.95
CA THR A 215 -7.46 -4.59 2.12
C THR A 215 -8.33 -5.81 2.41
N GLU A 216 -8.12 -6.92 1.72
CA GLU A 216 -8.81 -8.19 2.01
C GLU A 216 -8.58 -8.66 3.44
N ALA A 217 -7.34 -8.59 3.92
CA ALA A 217 -7.01 -8.94 5.30
C ALA A 217 -7.70 -7.99 6.29
N CYS A 218 -7.68 -6.68 6.03
CA CYS A 218 -8.39 -5.68 6.85
C CYS A 218 -9.90 -5.92 6.91
N LEU A 219 -10.53 -6.28 5.80
CA LEU A 219 -11.96 -6.63 5.78
C LEU A 219 -12.29 -7.82 6.69
N ARG A 220 -11.43 -8.86 6.72
CA ARG A 220 -11.59 -10.00 7.63
C ARG A 220 -11.41 -9.62 9.10
N ILE A 221 -10.43 -8.73 9.38
CA ILE A 221 -10.21 -8.19 10.73
C ILE A 221 -11.45 -7.41 11.16
N ARG A 222 -11.91 -6.45 10.34
CA ARG A 222 -13.13 -5.68 10.59
C ARG A 222 -14.33 -6.58 10.87
N ASP A 223 -14.59 -7.57 10.01
CA ASP A 223 -15.73 -8.47 10.15
C ASP A 223 -15.68 -9.32 11.44
N LYS A 224 -14.49 -9.50 12.01
CA LYS A 224 -14.33 -10.15 13.32
C LYS A 224 -14.61 -9.22 14.48
N LEU A 225 -14.29 -7.92 14.33
CA LEU A 225 -14.44 -6.92 15.39
C LEU A 225 -15.88 -6.42 15.54
N ILE A 226 -16.62 -6.31 14.44
CA ILE A 226 -18.02 -5.81 14.45
C ILE A 226 -19.09 -6.90 14.65
N LYS A 227 -18.68 -8.12 14.99
CA LYS A 227 -19.60 -9.24 15.38
C LYS A 227 -19.96 -9.15 16.84
#